data_f84f69b2df9269c4a2fb26b3c7502635
#
_entry.id   f84f69b2df9269c4a2fb26b3c7502635
#
_cell.length_a   1.000
_cell.length_b   1.000
_cell.length_c   1.000
_cell.angle_alpha   90.00
_cell.angle_beta   90.00
_cell.angle_gamma   90.00
#
_symmetry.space_group_name_H-M   'P 1'
#
loop_
_entity.id
_entity.type
_entity.pdbx_description
1 polymer ?
#
loop_
_entity_poly.entity_id
_entity_poly.type
_entity_poly.pdbx_seq_one_letter_code
_entity_poly.pdbx_strand_id
1 'polypeptide(L)'
;NRSMKTNEKVKAWKKALENRSQEVLSIKSVSDTSMSGGDYSLGNNYEIIIQGSDLEELQRKSNELLSLLQKQSSLTGIHSSLENAAPRLQVKVDPIKAAAEGLSPIQIAQSLNTDLTGKKAMKMTVEGQKVDVWVNYPKDQFDSLEKVKSIRFTTPTGAQVSLESLATVKYADSPASIEREDKKYQATITANYTDSATSNTKAEIDELVSKNLGENISVVANSQTQSMNEEFADLFRAIAIAVFLVFVVMAAQFESTRFSFMVMTTIPFSLIGSFGLLWLFDATLSMTSLLGFLMLVGTVVNNGILYVDTVNQYRQEMPLEKALTESGATRLRPILMTTLTTVLSMIPMALGFGDNGALMQGLALVNVGGLVASTLLALLLLPVYYMIIYGRKKHMIKV
;
A
#
# COMPACT_ATOMS: atom_id res chain seq x y z
N ASN A 1 -10.54 -5.14 25.37
CA ASN A 1 -11.85 -5.39 24.73
C ASN A 1 -12.03 -4.41 23.57
N ARG A 2 -11.54 -4.74 22.38
CA ARG A 2 -11.83 -4.01 21.14
C ARG A 2 -13.15 -4.57 20.59
N SER A 3 -14.26 -3.86 20.79
CA SER A 3 -15.60 -4.25 20.29
C SER A 3 -15.87 -3.86 18.83
N MET A 4 -15.02 -3.04 18.21
CA MET A 4 -15.15 -2.56 16.81
C MET A 4 -13.77 -2.48 16.16
N LYS A 5 -13.69 -2.77 14.85
CA LYS A 5 -12.48 -2.56 14.05
C LYS A 5 -12.15 -1.06 13.97
N THR A 6 -10.87 -0.70 13.91
CA THR A 6 -10.42 0.71 13.88
C THR A 6 -11.07 1.51 12.75
N ASN A 7 -11.19 0.92 11.56
CA ASN A 7 -11.82 1.55 10.39
C ASN A 7 -13.31 1.83 10.57
N GLU A 8 -14.05 0.98 11.28
CA GLU A 8 -15.48 1.20 11.60
C GLU A 8 -15.64 2.35 12.59
N LYS A 9 -14.76 2.44 13.59
CA LYS A 9 -14.74 3.58 14.53
C LYS A 9 -14.41 4.89 13.84
N VAL A 10 -13.40 4.88 12.94
CA VAL A 10 -13.01 6.07 12.16
C VAL A 10 -14.16 6.54 11.27
N LYS A 11 -14.85 5.63 10.57
CA LYS A 11 -16.05 5.96 9.77
C LYS A 11 -17.17 6.52 10.62
N ALA A 12 -17.44 5.93 11.78
CA ALA A 12 -18.47 6.42 12.71
C ALA A 12 -18.14 7.82 13.26
N TRP A 13 -16.88 8.07 13.63
CA TRP A 13 -16.43 9.37 14.12
C TRP A 13 -16.44 10.43 13.02
N LYS A 14 -16.01 10.09 11.80
CA LYS A 14 -16.07 10.99 10.65
C LYS A 14 -17.51 11.45 10.41
N LYS A 15 -18.47 10.52 10.35
CA LYS A 15 -19.89 10.82 10.18
C LYS A 15 -20.48 11.65 11.34
N ALA A 16 -20.02 11.41 12.57
CA ALA A 16 -20.48 12.17 13.75
C ALA A 16 -19.92 13.60 13.78
N LEU A 17 -18.70 13.82 13.25
CA LEU A 17 -18.05 15.12 13.20
C LEU A 17 -18.55 15.97 12.02
N GLU A 18 -18.79 15.38 10.85
CA GLU A 18 -19.35 16.05 9.68
C GLU A 18 -20.72 16.68 9.97
N ASN A 19 -21.49 16.10 10.88
CA ASN A 19 -22.82 16.61 11.27
C ASN A 19 -22.80 17.66 12.41
N ARG A 20 -21.64 17.97 13.00
CA ARG A 20 -21.58 18.79 14.22
C ARG A 20 -21.13 20.24 14.05
N SER A 21 -20.49 20.60 12.94
CA SER A 21 -19.95 21.96 12.79
C SER A 21 -19.89 22.40 11.33
N GLN A 22 -20.47 23.56 11.01
CA GLN A 22 -20.31 24.25 9.74
C GLN A 22 -18.86 24.80 9.54
N GLU A 23 -18.01 24.73 10.57
CA GLU A 23 -16.64 25.22 10.55
C GLU A 23 -15.62 24.15 10.21
N VAL A 24 -16.01 22.86 10.13
CA VAL A 24 -15.13 21.76 9.75
C VAL A 24 -15.03 21.67 8.23
N LEU A 25 -13.94 22.20 7.68
CA LEU A 25 -13.67 22.21 6.24
C LEU A 25 -13.28 20.81 5.71
N SER A 26 -12.52 20.05 6.48
CA SER A 26 -12.17 18.67 6.11
C SER A 26 -11.76 17.83 7.33
N ILE A 27 -12.04 16.53 7.29
CA ILE A 27 -11.59 15.57 8.30
C ILE A 27 -10.71 14.54 7.62
N LYS A 28 -9.41 14.55 7.93
CA LYS A 28 -8.45 13.56 7.45
C LYS A 28 -8.10 12.59 8.58
N SER A 29 -8.37 11.30 8.39
CA SER A 29 -7.84 10.27 9.29
C SER A 29 -6.46 9.86 8.80
N VAL A 30 -5.45 10.04 9.65
CA VAL A 30 -4.12 9.47 9.43
C VAL A 30 -4.07 8.18 10.23
N SER A 31 -4.19 7.04 9.56
CA SER A 31 -3.81 5.77 10.16
C SER A 31 -2.32 5.59 9.95
N ASP A 32 -1.61 5.20 11.01
CA ASP A 32 -0.19 4.84 10.92
C ASP A 32 -0.10 3.48 10.20
N THR A 33 -0.23 3.52 8.87
CA THR A 33 -0.23 2.35 7.99
C THR A 33 1.19 1.90 7.62
N SER A 34 2.21 2.57 8.14
CA SER A 34 3.60 2.27 7.83
C SER A 34 4.08 0.93 8.38
N MET A 35 3.39 0.33 9.36
CA MET A 35 3.71 -1.00 9.90
C MET A 35 2.57 -2.03 9.79
N SER A 36 1.36 -1.60 9.60
CA SER A 36 0.24 -2.45 9.23
C SER A 36 0.22 -2.40 7.71
N GLY A 37 0.73 -3.44 7.04
CA GLY A 37 0.78 -3.53 5.60
C GLY A 37 -0.48 -2.95 5.04
N GLY A 38 -0.32 -1.81 4.41
CA GLY A 38 -1.41 -0.94 4.07
C GLY A 38 -2.53 -1.76 3.46
N ASP A 39 -3.72 -1.30 3.65
CA ASP A 39 -4.85 -1.76 2.87
C ASP A 39 -4.48 -1.54 1.39
N TYR A 40 -3.69 -2.50 0.86
CA TYR A 40 -3.35 -2.64 -0.56
C TYR A 40 -4.58 -3.13 -1.33
N SER A 41 -5.77 -2.87 -0.80
CA SER A 41 -6.95 -2.90 -1.61
C SER A 41 -6.74 -1.82 -2.68
N LEU A 42 -6.46 -2.26 -3.88
CA LEU A 42 -6.55 -1.52 -5.13
C LEU A 42 -7.95 -0.89 -5.24
N GLY A 43 -8.37 -0.04 -4.31
CA GLY A 43 -9.75 0.18 -4.43
C GLY A 43 -10.37 1.45 -3.88
N ASN A 44 -9.84 2.07 -2.88
CA ASN A 44 -10.59 3.21 -2.33
C ASN A 44 -9.93 4.58 -2.51
N ASN A 45 -8.68 4.65 -2.94
CA ASN A 45 -7.99 5.92 -3.11
C ASN A 45 -7.58 6.14 -4.58
N TYR A 46 -8.01 7.24 -5.14
CA TYR A 46 -7.46 7.77 -6.38
C TYR A 46 -6.27 8.67 -6.05
N GLU A 47 -5.17 8.47 -6.73
CA GLU A 47 -3.99 9.30 -6.60
C GLU A 47 -3.37 9.50 -7.98
N ILE A 48 -3.06 10.75 -8.29
CA ILE A 48 -2.38 11.14 -9.52
C ILE A 48 -1.30 12.17 -9.21
N ILE A 49 -0.15 12.01 -9.85
CA ILE A 49 0.97 12.91 -9.74
C ILE A 49 1.14 13.65 -11.05
N ILE A 50 1.16 14.96 -10.97
CA ILE A 50 1.44 15.84 -12.11
C ILE A 50 2.76 16.57 -11.90
N GLN A 51 3.56 16.66 -12.94
CA GLN A 51 4.87 17.33 -12.92
C GLN A 51 4.97 18.42 -13.97
N GLY A 52 5.62 19.52 -13.59
CA GLY A 52 5.86 20.66 -14.47
C GLY A 52 7.17 21.38 -14.13
N SER A 53 7.70 22.14 -15.09
CA SER A 53 8.92 22.93 -14.91
C SER A 53 8.67 24.24 -14.16
N ASP A 54 7.44 24.78 -14.25
CA ASP A 54 7.01 26.02 -13.62
C ASP A 54 6.01 25.72 -12.49
N LEU A 55 6.29 26.25 -11.30
CA LEU A 55 5.47 26.06 -10.12
C LEU A 55 4.12 26.80 -10.21
N GLU A 56 4.11 28.00 -10.77
CA GLU A 56 2.86 28.81 -10.88
C GLU A 56 1.89 28.19 -11.88
N GLU A 57 2.41 27.71 -13.02
CA GLU A 57 1.62 26.97 -14.02
C GLU A 57 1.08 25.67 -13.42
N LEU A 58 1.93 24.90 -12.71
CA LEU A 58 1.55 23.66 -12.06
C LEU A 58 0.46 23.87 -10.99
N GLN A 59 0.59 24.93 -10.17
CA GLN A 59 -0.40 25.25 -9.15
C GLN A 59 -1.74 25.66 -9.78
N ARG A 60 -1.72 26.47 -10.83
CA ARG A 60 -2.92 26.87 -11.56
C ARG A 60 -3.63 25.65 -12.14
N LYS A 61 -2.89 24.75 -12.80
CA LYS A 61 -3.44 23.52 -13.38
C LYS A 61 -3.92 22.53 -12.32
N SER A 62 -3.23 22.42 -11.23
CA SER A 62 -3.67 21.62 -10.09
C SER A 62 -5.03 22.09 -9.56
N ASN A 63 -5.22 23.40 -9.41
CA ASN A 63 -6.50 23.98 -8.96
C ASN A 63 -7.63 23.80 -10.01
N GLU A 64 -7.30 23.91 -11.30
CA GLU A 64 -8.24 23.62 -12.38
C GLU A 64 -8.71 22.15 -12.34
N LEU A 65 -7.78 21.21 -12.20
CA LEU A 65 -8.07 19.79 -12.04
C LEU A 65 -8.89 19.48 -10.79
N LEU A 66 -8.59 20.12 -9.65
CA LEU A 66 -9.39 19.97 -8.43
C LEU A 66 -10.85 20.35 -8.70
N SER A 67 -11.09 21.47 -9.38
CA SER A 67 -12.45 21.95 -9.71
C SER A 67 -13.20 21.04 -10.68
N LEU A 68 -12.48 20.37 -11.59
CA LEU A 68 -13.03 19.36 -12.51
C LEU A 68 -13.37 18.05 -11.80
N LEU A 69 -12.46 17.58 -10.95
CA LEU A 69 -12.63 16.34 -10.20
C LEU A 69 -13.74 16.44 -9.14
N GLN A 70 -13.92 17.62 -8.52
CA GLN A 70 -15.02 17.88 -7.57
C GLN A 70 -16.41 17.75 -8.20
N LYS A 71 -16.54 17.86 -9.53
CA LYS A 71 -17.80 17.67 -10.25
C LYS A 71 -18.13 16.18 -10.48
N GLN A 72 -17.18 15.29 -10.23
CA GLN A 72 -17.37 13.86 -10.41
C GLN A 72 -18.01 13.25 -9.16
N SER A 73 -19.20 12.68 -9.29
CA SER A 73 -19.93 12.03 -8.18
C SER A 73 -19.24 10.75 -7.67
N SER A 74 -18.32 10.19 -8.46
CA SER A 74 -17.55 9.00 -8.11
C SER A 74 -16.37 9.26 -7.18
N LEU A 75 -16.03 10.53 -6.92
CA LEU A 75 -14.92 10.94 -6.07
C LEU A 75 -15.39 11.81 -4.90
N THR A 76 -14.70 11.70 -3.77
CA THR A 76 -14.90 12.52 -2.58
C THR A 76 -13.56 12.79 -1.88
N GLY A 77 -13.48 13.88 -1.09
CA GLY A 77 -12.28 14.21 -0.34
C GLY A 77 -11.08 14.49 -1.22
N ILE A 78 -11.27 15.28 -2.28
CA ILE A 78 -10.25 15.59 -3.27
C ILE A 78 -9.35 16.70 -2.73
N HIS A 79 -8.05 16.44 -2.69
CA HIS A 79 -7.02 17.35 -2.17
C HIS A 79 -5.80 17.37 -3.09
N SER A 80 -5.10 18.50 -3.12
CA SER A 80 -3.80 18.63 -3.78
C SER A 80 -2.69 18.95 -2.76
N SER A 81 -1.49 18.43 -2.99
CA SER A 81 -0.31 18.79 -2.17
C SER A 81 0.09 20.26 -2.33
N LEU A 82 -0.30 20.91 -3.43
CA LEU A 82 -0.11 22.34 -3.68
C LEU A 82 -1.30 23.18 -3.23
N GLU A 83 -2.32 22.60 -2.62
CA GLU A 83 -3.44 23.34 -2.04
C GLU A 83 -2.90 24.30 -0.95
N ASN A 84 -3.46 25.49 -0.91
CA ASN A 84 -3.00 26.50 0.03
C ASN A 84 -3.13 25.97 1.46
N ALA A 85 -1.99 25.92 2.15
CA ALA A 85 -1.96 25.67 3.57
C ALA A 85 -2.60 26.86 4.32
N ALA A 86 -2.75 26.73 5.63
CA ALA A 86 -3.16 27.85 6.47
C ALA A 86 -2.35 29.11 6.12
N PRO A 87 -3.00 30.29 6.06
CA PRO A 87 -2.34 31.53 5.67
C PRO A 87 -1.09 31.76 6.52
N ARG A 88 0.03 32.02 5.86
CA ARG A 88 1.32 32.26 6.50
C ARG A 88 1.64 33.78 6.49
N LEU A 89 2.27 34.27 7.54
CA LEU A 89 2.82 35.61 7.54
C LEU A 89 4.16 35.60 6.79
N GLN A 90 4.21 36.35 5.68
CA GLN A 90 5.43 36.62 4.96
C GLN A 90 6.00 37.96 5.40
N VAL A 91 7.22 37.94 5.93
CA VAL A 91 7.97 39.15 6.32
C VAL A 91 9.10 39.32 5.29
N LYS A 92 9.00 40.40 4.49
CA LYS A 92 10.03 40.80 3.53
C LYS A 92 10.76 41.99 4.04
N VAL A 93 11.96 41.81 4.59
CA VAL A 93 12.82 42.89 5.10
C VAL A 93 13.35 43.71 3.92
N ASP A 94 13.29 45.04 4.04
CA ASP A 94 13.90 45.99 3.12
C ASP A 94 15.37 46.18 3.53
N PRO A 95 16.35 45.76 2.72
CA PRO A 95 17.76 45.84 3.10
C PRO A 95 18.28 47.26 3.22
N ILE A 96 17.70 48.21 2.45
CA ILE A 96 18.13 49.60 2.47
C ILE A 96 17.67 50.25 3.76
N LYS A 97 16.41 50.06 4.15
CA LYS A 97 15.88 50.61 5.42
C LYS A 97 16.53 49.94 6.62
N ALA A 98 16.79 48.65 6.59
CA ALA A 98 17.49 47.96 7.67
C ALA A 98 18.92 48.49 7.85
N ALA A 99 19.65 48.68 6.75
CA ALA A 99 21.00 49.22 6.79
C ALA A 99 21.06 50.67 7.28
N ALA A 100 20.08 51.52 6.96
CA ALA A 100 19.98 52.89 7.46
C ALA A 100 19.86 52.96 8.99
N GLU A 101 19.26 51.95 9.60
CA GLU A 101 19.13 51.81 11.06
C GLU A 101 20.27 50.96 11.67
N GLY A 102 21.29 50.62 10.90
CA GLY A 102 22.43 49.81 11.34
C GLY A 102 22.10 48.35 11.63
N LEU A 103 20.99 47.84 11.08
CA LEU A 103 20.56 46.45 11.23
C LEU A 103 20.76 45.68 9.94
N SER A 104 21.12 44.39 10.05
CA SER A 104 21.15 43.49 8.89
C SER A 104 19.85 42.70 8.78
N PRO A 105 19.41 42.32 7.56
CA PRO A 105 18.23 41.49 7.38
C PRO A 105 18.30 40.17 8.15
N ILE A 106 19.50 39.60 8.29
CA ILE A 106 19.71 38.33 9.03
C ILE A 106 19.47 38.56 10.54
N GLN A 107 19.96 39.65 11.12
CA GLN A 107 19.72 39.96 12.52
C GLN A 107 18.23 40.15 12.82
N ILE A 108 17.52 40.85 11.95
CA ILE A 108 16.06 41.05 12.07
C ILE A 108 15.35 39.69 11.99
N ALA A 109 15.71 38.83 11.04
CA ALA A 109 15.10 37.50 10.88
C ALA A 109 15.37 36.57 12.08
N GLN A 110 16.60 36.62 12.64
CA GLN A 110 16.96 35.80 13.80
C GLN A 110 16.23 36.26 15.06
N SER A 111 16.14 37.58 15.28
CA SER A 111 15.41 38.14 16.41
C SER A 111 13.92 37.82 16.31
N LEU A 112 13.33 38.03 15.12
CA LEU A 112 11.92 37.72 14.88
C LEU A 112 11.62 36.23 15.09
N ASN A 113 12.50 35.33 14.62
CA ASN A 113 12.34 33.92 14.86
C ASN A 113 12.41 33.57 16.35
N THR A 114 13.33 34.19 17.09
CA THR A 114 13.45 33.99 18.55
C THR A 114 12.21 34.50 19.30
N ASP A 115 11.68 35.66 18.90
CA ASP A 115 10.50 36.26 19.53
C ASP A 115 9.22 35.43 19.28
N LEU A 116 9.08 34.87 18.07
CA LEU A 116 7.89 34.09 17.68
C LEU A 116 7.94 32.62 18.11
N THR A 117 9.10 31.96 18.04
CA THR A 117 9.24 30.54 18.34
C THR A 117 9.78 30.23 19.71
N GLY A 118 10.34 31.24 20.38
CA GLY A 118 11.07 31.09 21.62
C GLY A 118 12.51 30.62 21.44
N LYS A 119 13.26 30.64 22.53
CA LYS A 119 14.65 30.20 22.58
C LYS A 119 14.85 29.15 23.67
N LYS A 120 15.54 28.11 23.36
CA LYS A 120 16.02 27.17 24.37
C LYS A 120 17.12 27.85 25.19
N ALA A 121 16.80 28.09 26.46
CA ALA A 121 17.69 28.82 27.37
C ALA A 121 18.76 27.88 27.97
N MET A 122 18.34 26.73 28.53
CA MET A 122 19.24 25.81 29.21
C MET A 122 18.64 24.38 29.25
N LYS A 123 19.47 23.44 29.70
CA LYS A 123 19.00 22.12 30.12
C LYS A 123 19.05 22.04 31.63
N MET A 124 17.97 21.62 32.26
CA MET A 124 17.87 21.36 33.67
C MET A 124 17.66 19.89 33.97
N THR A 125 18.25 19.41 35.04
CA THR A 125 18.02 18.02 35.49
C THR A 125 16.91 18.04 36.54
N VAL A 126 15.78 17.39 36.22
CA VAL A 126 14.64 17.20 37.12
C VAL A 126 14.45 15.72 37.32
N GLU A 127 14.49 15.25 38.57
CA GLU A 127 14.32 13.84 38.93
C GLU A 127 15.23 12.86 38.13
N GLY A 128 16.47 13.30 37.81
CA GLY A 128 17.44 12.50 37.06
C GLY A 128 17.27 12.53 35.54
N GLN A 129 16.26 13.21 35.01
CA GLN A 129 16.04 13.40 33.58
C GLN A 129 16.44 14.81 33.13
N LYS A 130 17.09 14.89 31.97
CA LYS A 130 17.45 16.18 31.35
C LYS A 130 16.25 16.77 30.61
N VAL A 131 15.72 17.89 31.10
CA VAL A 131 14.60 18.62 30.52
C VAL A 131 15.11 19.92 29.91
N ASP A 132 14.63 20.23 28.70
CA ASP A 132 14.93 21.50 28.02
C ASP A 132 14.06 22.61 28.54
N VAL A 133 14.69 23.73 28.96
CA VAL A 133 14.00 24.92 29.39
C VAL A 133 13.90 25.89 28.22
N TRP A 134 12.68 26.24 27.84
CA TRP A 134 12.38 27.22 26.78
C TRP A 134 11.87 28.54 27.37
N VAL A 135 12.32 29.63 26.78
CA VAL A 135 11.78 30.95 27.05
C VAL A 135 11.09 31.46 25.81
N ASN A 136 9.82 31.74 25.92
CA ASN A 136 8.96 32.25 24.84
C ASN A 136 8.00 33.30 25.38
N TYR A 137 7.52 34.16 24.48
CA TYR A 137 6.44 35.07 24.82
C TYR A 137 5.11 34.33 24.99
N PRO A 138 4.14 34.91 25.75
CA PRO A 138 2.78 34.36 25.80
C PRO A 138 2.17 34.25 24.41
N LYS A 139 1.36 33.20 24.16
CA LYS A 139 0.78 32.88 22.82
C LYS A 139 -0.10 34.02 22.27
N ASP A 140 -0.69 34.82 23.13
CA ASP A 140 -1.59 35.93 22.79
C ASP A 140 -0.85 37.23 22.44
N GLN A 141 0.48 37.27 22.61
CA GLN A 141 1.27 38.48 22.36
C GLN A 141 1.43 38.77 20.86
N PHE A 142 1.48 37.76 20.01
CA PHE A 142 1.71 37.88 18.55
C PHE A 142 0.63 37.17 17.75
N ASP A 143 -0.63 37.20 18.19
CA ASP A 143 -1.77 36.50 17.58
C ASP A 143 -2.40 37.24 16.38
N SER A 144 -1.97 38.45 16.09
CA SER A 144 -2.49 39.27 14.98
C SER A 144 -1.38 39.90 14.15
N LEU A 145 -1.70 40.24 12.89
CA LEU A 145 -0.78 40.88 11.95
C LEU A 145 -0.26 42.25 12.55
N GLU A 146 -1.12 42.99 13.21
CA GLU A 146 -0.78 44.28 13.77
C GLU A 146 0.20 44.13 14.94
N LYS A 147 0.00 43.16 15.80
CA LYS A 147 0.92 42.88 16.91
C LYS A 147 2.28 42.42 16.39
N VAL A 148 2.35 41.62 15.31
CA VAL A 148 3.63 41.25 14.69
C VAL A 148 4.32 42.47 14.06
N LYS A 149 3.61 43.34 13.37
CA LYS A 149 4.18 44.60 12.83
C LYS A 149 4.75 45.51 13.89
N SER A 150 4.20 45.49 15.10
CA SER A 150 4.64 46.33 16.23
C SER A 150 5.87 45.78 16.96
N ILE A 151 6.41 44.61 16.60
CA ILE A 151 7.66 44.09 17.18
C ILE A 151 8.78 45.11 16.99
N ARG A 152 9.52 45.37 18.06
CA ARG A 152 10.58 46.40 18.08
C ARG A 152 11.96 45.77 18.12
N PHE A 153 12.85 46.32 17.31
CA PHE A 153 14.26 45.94 17.25
C PHE A 153 15.12 47.05 17.83
N THR A 154 16.10 46.69 18.64
CA THR A 154 17.06 47.68 19.19
C THR A 154 18.19 47.86 18.20
N THR A 155 18.39 49.09 17.75
CA THR A 155 19.49 49.48 16.87
C THR A 155 20.80 49.50 17.64
N PRO A 156 21.98 49.48 16.97
CA PRO A 156 23.28 49.64 17.64
C PRO A 156 23.42 50.94 18.40
N THR A 157 22.64 51.98 18.05
CA THR A 157 22.61 53.27 18.73
C THR A 157 21.70 53.28 19.95
N GLY A 158 20.99 52.21 20.27
CA GLY A 158 20.04 52.08 21.39
C GLY A 158 18.61 52.56 21.07
N ALA A 159 18.33 53.03 19.85
CA ALA A 159 16.98 53.40 19.43
C ALA A 159 16.13 52.14 19.17
N GLN A 160 14.82 52.26 19.36
CA GLN A 160 13.89 51.17 19.05
C GLN A 160 13.11 51.44 17.76
N VAL A 161 13.18 50.52 16.80
CA VAL A 161 12.53 50.65 15.50
C VAL A 161 11.54 49.48 15.32
N SER A 162 10.33 49.77 14.82
CA SER A 162 9.29 48.76 14.61
C SER A 162 9.54 47.93 13.35
N LEU A 163 9.07 46.69 13.34
CA LEU A 163 9.15 45.82 12.16
C LEU A 163 8.49 46.44 10.92
N GLU A 164 7.38 47.18 11.11
CA GLU A 164 6.65 47.84 10.04
C GLU A 164 7.48 48.87 9.26
N SER A 165 8.41 49.56 9.94
CA SER A 165 9.33 50.49 9.27
C SER A 165 10.44 49.80 8.47
N LEU A 166 10.82 48.57 8.84
CA LEU A 166 11.94 47.85 8.29
C LEU A 166 11.53 46.78 7.24
N ALA A 167 10.26 46.33 7.29
CA ALA A 167 9.79 45.19 6.48
C ALA A 167 8.35 45.39 6.06
N THR A 168 8.02 44.71 4.94
CA THR A 168 6.63 44.52 4.51
C THR A 168 6.12 43.20 5.09
N VAL A 169 5.05 43.25 5.89
CA VAL A 169 4.41 42.11 6.50
C VAL A 169 3.04 41.92 5.88
N LYS A 170 2.80 40.75 5.27
CA LYS A 170 1.51 40.40 4.62
C LYS A 170 1.18 38.92 4.81
N TYR A 171 -0.09 38.63 4.73
CA TYR A 171 -0.50 37.22 4.55
C TYR A 171 -0.11 36.78 3.14
N ALA A 172 0.44 35.59 3.04
CA ALA A 172 0.75 34.94 1.77
C ALA A 172 0.16 33.55 1.81
N ASP A 173 -0.55 33.24 0.75
CA ASP A 173 -0.98 31.90 0.47
C ASP A 173 0.21 31.14 -0.14
N SER A 174 0.65 30.11 0.53
CA SER A 174 1.76 29.28 0.07
C SER A 174 1.45 27.84 0.36
N PRO A 175 1.73 26.92 -0.57
CA PRO A 175 1.61 25.50 -0.29
C PRO A 175 2.46 25.10 0.92
N ALA A 176 2.00 24.10 1.67
CA ALA A 176 2.68 23.64 2.89
C ALA A 176 4.06 23.05 2.59
N SER A 177 4.18 22.36 1.47
CA SER A 177 5.43 21.80 0.95
C SER A 177 5.43 21.90 -0.57
N ILE A 178 6.62 22.04 -1.14
CA ILE A 178 6.85 22.00 -2.58
C ILE A 178 7.78 20.81 -2.83
N GLU A 179 7.23 19.78 -3.48
CA GLU A 179 7.99 18.58 -3.83
C GLU A 179 8.61 18.75 -5.22
N ARG A 180 9.79 18.15 -5.40
CA ARG A 180 10.50 18.11 -6.66
C ARG A 180 11.11 16.74 -6.88
N GLU A 181 10.91 16.22 -8.08
CA GLU A 181 11.51 14.99 -8.55
C GLU A 181 12.09 15.24 -9.94
N ASP A 182 13.29 14.76 -10.22
CA ASP A 182 14.03 14.98 -11.48
C ASP A 182 14.09 16.46 -11.93
N LYS A 183 14.30 17.38 -10.97
CA LYS A 183 14.36 18.84 -11.18
C LYS A 183 13.05 19.49 -11.61
N LYS A 184 11.95 18.76 -11.70
CA LYS A 184 10.60 19.28 -11.96
C LYS A 184 9.81 19.41 -10.66
N TYR A 185 8.92 20.37 -10.61
CA TYR A 185 7.96 20.51 -9.52
C TYR A 185 6.89 19.43 -9.66
N GLN A 186 6.40 18.94 -8.53
CA GLN A 186 5.44 17.87 -8.43
C GLN A 186 4.22 18.30 -7.62
N ALA A 187 3.05 17.92 -8.09
CA ALA A 187 1.80 18.04 -7.33
C ALA A 187 1.11 16.69 -7.29
N THR A 188 0.77 16.24 -6.09
CA THR A 188 0.01 15.02 -5.86
C THR A 188 -1.44 15.36 -5.59
N ILE A 189 -2.37 14.85 -6.41
CA ILE A 189 -3.81 14.99 -6.21
C ILE A 189 -4.33 13.66 -5.68
N THR A 190 -4.96 13.68 -4.51
CA THR A 190 -5.54 12.51 -3.86
C THR A 190 -7.05 12.65 -3.74
N ALA A 191 -7.78 11.56 -3.90
CA ALA A 191 -9.23 11.50 -3.71
C ALA A 191 -9.62 10.11 -3.22
N ASN A 192 -10.83 9.96 -2.68
CA ASN A 192 -11.41 8.68 -2.33
C ASN A 192 -12.54 8.34 -3.31
N TYR A 193 -12.60 7.07 -3.74
CA TYR A 193 -13.75 6.59 -4.51
C TYR A 193 -14.99 6.51 -3.61
N THR A 194 -16.12 6.86 -4.18
CA THR A 194 -17.44 6.64 -3.55
C THR A 194 -17.96 5.25 -3.89
N ASP A 195 -19.01 4.80 -3.20
CA ASP A 195 -19.66 3.51 -3.49
C ASP A 195 -20.27 3.44 -4.91
N SER A 196 -20.39 4.58 -5.60
CA SER A 196 -20.82 4.66 -7.00
C SER A 196 -19.69 4.42 -8.02
N ALA A 197 -18.43 4.27 -7.58
CA ALA A 197 -17.31 4.03 -8.46
C ALA A 197 -17.37 2.60 -9.04
N THR A 198 -17.14 2.50 -10.35
CA THR A 198 -17.07 1.24 -11.09
C THR A 198 -15.62 0.89 -11.44
N SER A 199 -15.37 -0.33 -11.94
CA SER A 199 -14.04 -0.74 -12.39
C SER A 199 -13.44 0.17 -13.48
N ASN A 200 -14.28 0.88 -14.24
CA ASN A 200 -13.85 1.77 -15.32
C ASN A 200 -13.64 3.23 -14.87
N THR A 201 -14.10 3.57 -13.66
CA THR A 201 -14.04 4.95 -13.15
C THR A 201 -12.62 5.52 -13.16
N LYS A 202 -11.62 4.72 -12.84
CA LYS A 202 -10.22 5.16 -12.88
C LYS A 202 -9.78 5.56 -14.28
N ALA A 203 -10.09 4.75 -15.30
CA ALA A 203 -9.73 5.01 -16.69
C ALA A 203 -10.42 6.28 -17.21
N GLU A 204 -11.69 6.49 -16.86
CA GLU A 204 -12.47 7.69 -17.23
C GLU A 204 -11.86 8.96 -16.61
N ILE A 205 -11.44 8.88 -15.35
CA ILE A 205 -10.82 10.01 -14.65
C ILE A 205 -9.42 10.29 -15.21
N ASP A 206 -8.61 9.25 -15.45
CA ASP A 206 -7.27 9.40 -16.04
C ASP A 206 -7.34 10.02 -17.44
N GLU A 207 -8.33 9.65 -18.25
CA GLU A 207 -8.60 10.26 -19.56
C GLU A 207 -9.02 11.72 -19.42
N LEU A 208 -9.91 12.03 -18.47
CA LEU A 208 -10.35 13.40 -18.20
C LEU A 208 -9.18 14.28 -17.74
N VAL A 209 -8.32 13.77 -16.87
CA VAL A 209 -7.13 14.51 -16.43
C VAL A 209 -6.17 14.72 -17.57
N SER A 210 -5.83 13.70 -18.35
CA SER A 210 -4.88 13.80 -19.45
C SER A 210 -5.30 14.80 -20.53
N LYS A 211 -6.60 14.92 -20.80
CA LYS A 211 -7.15 15.92 -21.76
C LYS A 211 -7.02 17.37 -21.27
N ASN A 212 -6.93 17.59 -19.95
CA ASN A 212 -6.94 18.94 -19.38
C ASN A 212 -5.56 19.42 -18.88
N LEU A 213 -4.48 18.61 -19.00
CA LEU A 213 -3.15 18.95 -18.49
C LEU A 213 -2.41 20.02 -19.29
N GLY A 214 -2.54 20.03 -20.61
CA GLY A 214 -1.73 20.90 -21.50
C GLY A 214 -0.34 20.30 -21.81
N GLU A 215 0.45 21.01 -22.64
CA GLU A 215 1.72 20.47 -23.21
C GLU A 215 2.89 20.46 -22.21
N ASN A 216 2.88 21.36 -21.21
CA ASN A 216 4.03 21.58 -20.29
C ASN A 216 3.95 20.74 -19.00
N ILE A 217 2.83 20.06 -18.77
CA ILE A 217 2.58 19.27 -17.56
C ILE A 217 2.35 17.82 -17.96
N SER A 218 3.10 16.93 -17.35
CA SER A 218 2.98 15.49 -17.58
C SER A 218 2.41 14.78 -16.34
N VAL A 219 1.57 13.77 -16.60
CA VAL A 219 1.22 12.79 -15.56
C VAL A 219 2.41 11.86 -15.38
N VAL A 220 2.79 11.68 -14.14
CA VAL A 220 3.81 10.69 -13.75
C VAL A 220 3.13 9.60 -12.95
N ALA A 221 3.48 8.36 -13.26
CA ALA A 221 3.02 7.26 -12.43
C ALA A 221 3.55 7.47 -11.01
N ASN A 222 2.66 7.37 -10.01
CA ASN A 222 3.07 7.39 -8.63
C ASN A 222 4.17 6.34 -8.44
N SER A 223 5.33 6.75 -7.92
CA SER A 223 6.46 5.87 -7.69
C SER A 223 6.05 4.65 -6.84
N GLN A 224 5.15 4.83 -5.89
CA GLN A 224 4.60 3.75 -5.07
C GLN A 224 3.71 2.80 -5.90
N THR A 225 2.84 3.32 -6.77
CA THR A 225 2.01 2.48 -7.64
C THR A 225 2.86 1.77 -8.69
N GLN A 226 3.88 2.45 -9.23
CA GLN A 226 4.82 1.84 -10.16
C GLN A 226 5.63 0.73 -9.48
N SER A 227 6.19 0.99 -8.30
CA SER A 227 6.90 -0.03 -7.52
C SER A 227 6.00 -1.23 -7.19
N MET A 228 4.75 -0.99 -6.79
CA MET A 228 3.78 -2.07 -6.58
C MET A 228 3.55 -2.90 -7.84
N ASN A 229 3.35 -2.27 -9.00
CA ASN A 229 3.14 -2.99 -10.26
C ASN A 229 4.39 -3.80 -10.66
N GLU A 230 5.57 -3.26 -10.44
CA GLU A 230 6.84 -3.96 -10.66
C GLU A 230 6.98 -5.16 -9.70
N GLU A 231 6.69 -4.97 -8.41
CA GLU A 231 6.69 -6.05 -7.41
C GLU A 231 5.67 -7.14 -7.73
N PHE A 232 4.45 -6.79 -8.18
CA PHE A 232 3.47 -7.76 -8.66
C PHE A 232 4.01 -8.54 -9.87
N ALA A 233 4.59 -7.85 -10.85
CA ALA A 233 5.17 -8.48 -12.03
C ALA A 233 6.32 -9.41 -11.64
N ASP A 234 7.17 -9.01 -10.71
CA ASP A 234 8.29 -9.82 -10.22
C ASP A 234 7.82 -11.06 -9.46
N LEU A 235 6.76 -10.96 -8.65
CA LEU A 235 6.14 -12.10 -7.99
C LEU A 235 5.53 -13.09 -9.00
N PHE A 236 4.85 -12.61 -10.05
CA PHE A 236 4.36 -13.48 -11.12
C PHE A 236 5.50 -14.18 -11.87
N ARG A 237 6.60 -13.46 -12.15
CA ARG A 237 7.81 -14.06 -12.74
C ARG A 237 8.41 -15.12 -11.81
N ALA A 238 8.50 -14.83 -10.51
CA ALA A 238 9.00 -15.76 -9.51
C ALA A 238 8.14 -17.03 -9.42
N ILE A 239 6.79 -16.91 -9.45
CA ILE A 239 5.87 -18.04 -9.49
C ILE A 239 6.09 -18.88 -10.76
N ALA A 240 6.22 -18.23 -11.93
CA ALA A 240 6.47 -18.93 -13.18
C ALA A 240 7.81 -19.70 -13.17
N ILE A 241 8.87 -19.07 -12.65
CA ILE A 241 10.18 -19.73 -12.47
C ILE A 241 10.09 -20.88 -11.49
N ALA A 242 9.37 -20.70 -10.35
CA ALA A 242 9.18 -21.78 -9.37
C ALA A 242 8.46 -22.98 -9.98
N VAL A 243 7.38 -22.74 -10.73
CA VAL A 243 6.64 -23.80 -11.45
C VAL A 243 7.56 -24.53 -12.44
N PHE A 244 8.38 -23.79 -13.19
CA PHE A 244 9.35 -24.37 -14.12
C PHE A 244 10.42 -25.20 -13.41
N LEU A 245 11.00 -24.69 -12.32
CA LEU A 245 12.02 -25.41 -11.55
C LEU A 245 11.45 -26.69 -10.92
N VAL A 246 10.24 -26.62 -10.37
CA VAL A 246 9.55 -27.79 -9.83
C VAL A 246 9.34 -28.83 -10.94
N PHE A 247 8.93 -28.39 -12.14
CA PHE A 247 8.82 -29.30 -13.29
C PHE A 247 10.15 -29.98 -13.64
N VAL A 248 11.25 -29.21 -13.70
CA VAL A 248 12.59 -29.76 -14.00
C VAL A 248 13.02 -30.78 -12.95
N VAL A 249 12.86 -30.46 -11.67
CA VAL A 249 13.20 -31.38 -10.57
C VAL A 249 12.38 -32.67 -10.65
N MET A 250 11.07 -32.53 -10.89
CA MET A 250 10.20 -33.70 -11.05
C MET A 250 10.55 -34.55 -12.28
N ALA A 251 10.89 -33.89 -13.42
CA ALA A 251 11.28 -34.61 -14.64
C ALA A 251 12.58 -35.37 -14.41
N ALA A 252 13.52 -34.82 -13.66
CA ALA A 252 14.74 -35.52 -13.26
C ALA A 252 14.46 -36.67 -12.28
N GLN A 253 13.60 -36.45 -11.28
CA GLN A 253 13.28 -37.44 -10.25
C GLN A 253 12.52 -38.66 -10.79
N PHE A 254 11.56 -38.45 -11.70
CA PHE A 254 10.74 -39.49 -12.25
C PHE A 254 11.32 -40.09 -13.54
N GLU A 255 12.43 -39.59 -14.06
CA GLU A 255 13.01 -39.95 -15.35
C GLU A 255 11.97 -39.96 -16.49
N SER A 256 10.88 -39.17 -16.32
CA SER A 256 9.74 -39.13 -17.21
C SER A 256 9.02 -37.78 -17.17
N THR A 257 9.02 -37.09 -18.29
CA THR A 257 8.27 -35.87 -18.47
C THR A 257 6.75 -36.04 -18.36
N ARG A 258 6.24 -37.22 -18.66
CA ARG A 258 4.78 -37.50 -18.61
C ARG A 258 4.25 -37.54 -17.18
N PHE A 259 4.99 -38.14 -16.26
CA PHE A 259 4.62 -38.16 -14.84
C PHE A 259 4.70 -36.76 -14.24
N SER A 260 5.73 -36.00 -14.60
CA SER A 260 5.88 -34.64 -14.15
C SER A 260 4.71 -33.78 -14.61
N PHE A 261 4.32 -33.84 -15.87
CA PHE A 261 3.13 -33.16 -16.39
C PHE A 261 1.85 -33.57 -15.66
N MET A 262 1.67 -34.83 -15.37
CA MET A 262 0.50 -35.31 -14.65
C MET A 262 0.39 -34.75 -13.24
N VAL A 263 1.50 -34.68 -12.51
CA VAL A 263 1.53 -34.07 -11.16
C VAL A 263 1.33 -32.57 -11.25
N MET A 264 1.91 -31.90 -12.25
CA MET A 264 1.76 -30.45 -12.44
C MET A 264 0.31 -30.01 -12.66
N THR A 265 -0.58 -30.86 -13.14
CA THR A 265 -2.01 -30.55 -13.29
C THR A 265 -2.70 -30.27 -11.95
N THR A 266 -2.10 -30.66 -10.82
CA THR A 266 -2.63 -30.33 -9.48
C THR A 266 -2.51 -28.84 -9.15
N ILE A 267 -1.56 -28.11 -9.76
CA ILE A 267 -1.37 -26.66 -9.53
C ILE A 267 -2.58 -25.85 -10.03
N PRO A 268 -3.06 -25.97 -11.28
CA PRO A 268 -4.29 -25.30 -11.72
C PRO A 268 -5.50 -25.58 -10.82
N PHE A 269 -5.63 -26.79 -10.32
CA PHE A 269 -6.73 -27.14 -9.41
C PHE A 269 -6.60 -26.47 -8.03
N SER A 270 -5.38 -26.29 -7.55
CA SER A 270 -5.14 -25.54 -6.30
C SER A 270 -5.55 -24.09 -6.43
N LEU A 271 -5.38 -23.48 -7.61
CA LEU A 271 -5.81 -22.10 -7.85
C LEU A 271 -7.32 -21.91 -7.66
N ILE A 272 -8.13 -22.90 -8.12
CA ILE A 272 -9.60 -22.86 -7.95
C ILE A 272 -9.97 -22.76 -6.47
N GLY A 273 -9.34 -23.56 -5.62
CA GLY A 273 -9.59 -23.54 -4.18
C GLY A 273 -9.12 -22.25 -3.51
N SER A 274 -7.97 -21.76 -3.92
CA SER A 274 -7.40 -20.49 -3.41
C SER A 274 -8.28 -19.30 -3.74
N PHE A 275 -8.68 -19.15 -5.01
CA PHE A 275 -9.60 -18.08 -5.43
C PHE A 275 -10.98 -18.23 -4.81
N GLY A 276 -11.45 -19.48 -4.66
CA GLY A 276 -12.73 -19.77 -4.00
C GLY A 276 -12.76 -19.29 -2.54
N LEU A 277 -11.70 -19.53 -1.77
CA LEU A 277 -11.62 -19.01 -0.38
C LEU A 277 -11.40 -17.51 -0.32
N LEU A 278 -10.58 -16.92 -1.19
CA LEU A 278 -10.44 -15.47 -1.25
C LEU A 278 -11.80 -14.80 -1.51
N TRP A 279 -12.59 -15.34 -2.45
CA TRP A 279 -13.93 -14.84 -2.75
C TRP A 279 -14.90 -15.03 -1.58
N LEU A 280 -14.88 -16.18 -0.91
CA LEU A 280 -15.78 -16.48 0.22
C LEU A 280 -15.55 -15.54 1.42
N PHE A 281 -14.31 -15.14 1.67
CA PHE A 281 -13.90 -14.27 2.77
C PHE A 281 -13.81 -12.79 2.37
N ASP A 282 -14.25 -12.45 1.15
CA ASP A 282 -14.15 -11.08 0.58
C ASP A 282 -12.73 -10.49 0.70
N ALA A 283 -11.74 -11.35 0.53
CA ALA A 283 -10.32 -10.98 0.65
C ALA A 283 -9.75 -10.59 -0.72
N THR A 284 -9.04 -9.47 -0.76
CA THR A 284 -8.43 -8.98 -2.00
C THR A 284 -7.15 -9.74 -2.35
N LEU A 285 -6.83 -9.78 -3.65
CA LEU A 285 -5.55 -10.30 -4.13
C LEU A 285 -4.45 -9.29 -3.78
N SER A 286 -3.70 -9.59 -2.73
CA SER A 286 -2.59 -8.78 -2.23
C SER A 286 -1.23 -9.42 -2.55
N MET A 287 -0.13 -8.69 -2.32
CA MET A 287 1.22 -9.26 -2.42
C MET A 287 1.41 -10.47 -1.51
N THR A 288 0.84 -10.44 -0.31
CA THR A 288 0.89 -11.57 0.62
C THR A 288 0.11 -12.77 0.09
N SER A 289 -0.99 -12.55 -0.63
CA SER A 289 -1.71 -13.62 -1.34
C SER A 289 -0.85 -14.25 -2.45
N LEU A 290 -0.10 -13.44 -3.23
CA LEU A 290 0.83 -13.96 -4.24
C LEU A 290 1.98 -14.75 -3.63
N LEU A 291 2.52 -14.32 -2.48
CA LEU A 291 3.47 -15.13 -1.72
C LEU A 291 2.85 -16.46 -1.28
N GLY A 292 1.56 -16.46 -0.92
CA GLY A 292 0.79 -17.66 -0.65
C GLY A 292 0.76 -18.62 -1.86
N PHE A 293 0.53 -18.11 -3.06
CA PHE A 293 0.59 -18.91 -4.29
C PHE A 293 1.99 -19.48 -4.54
N LEU A 294 3.04 -18.70 -4.31
CA LEU A 294 4.43 -19.17 -4.45
C LEU A 294 4.71 -20.37 -3.51
N MET A 295 4.30 -20.27 -2.24
CA MET A 295 4.42 -21.36 -1.27
C MET A 295 3.56 -22.56 -1.65
N LEU A 296 2.37 -22.32 -2.18
CA LEU A 296 1.41 -23.34 -2.55
C LEU A 296 1.95 -24.25 -3.65
N VAL A 297 2.67 -23.71 -4.65
CA VAL A 297 3.28 -24.49 -5.73
C VAL A 297 4.17 -25.61 -5.17
N GLY A 298 5.01 -25.30 -4.17
CA GLY A 298 5.87 -26.32 -3.55
C GLY A 298 5.12 -27.35 -2.72
N THR A 299 4.11 -26.94 -1.96
CA THR A 299 3.39 -27.83 -1.03
C THR A 299 2.40 -28.75 -1.74
N VAL A 300 1.71 -28.28 -2.77
CA VAL A 300 0.72 -29.04 -3.53
C VAL A 300 1.38 -30.17 -4.30
N VAL A 301 2.49 -29.89 -4.96
CA VAL A 301 3.21 -30.85 -5.78
C VAL A 301 3.73 -32.03 -4.96
N ASN A 302 4.15 -31.79 -3.71
CA ASN A 302 4.66 -32.82 -2.83
C ASN A 302 3.67 -33.98 -2.62
N ASN A 303 2.38 -33.68 -2.44
CA ASN A 303 1.34 -34.69 -2.28
C ASN A 303 1.17 -35.55 -3.55
N GLY A 304 1.26 -34.91 -4.72
CA GLY A 304 1.20 -35.61 -6.02
C GLY A 304 2.41 -36.50 -6.27
N ILE A 305 3.60 -36.05 -5.91
CA ILE A 305 4.85 -36.84 -6.03
C ILE A 305 4.75 -38.10 -5.22
N LEU A 306 4.37 -38.03 -3.95
CA LEU A 306 4.25 -39.19 -3.06
C LEU A 306 3.27 -40.22 -3.57
N TYR A 307 2.16 -39.80 -4.15
CA TYR A 307 1.16 -40.69 -4.72
C TYR A 307 1.72 -41.43 -5.96
N VAL A 308 2.24 -40.65 -6.93
CA VAL A 308 2.75 -41.22 -8.22
C VAL A 308 3.96 -42.15 -8.00
N ASP A 309 4.86 -41.77 -7.07
CA ASP A 309 6.00 -42.61 -6.70
C ASP A 309 5.55 -44.00 -6.16
N THR A 310 4.57 -43.97 -5.25
CA THR A 310 4.02 -45.21 -4.69
C THR A 310 3.34 -46.10 -5.77
N VAL A 311 2.60 -45.46 -6.70
CA VAL A 311 2.01 -46.20 -7.84
C VAL A 311 3.10 -46.81 -8.70
N ASN A 312 4.20 -46.12 -8.97
CA ASN A 312 5.31 -46.62 -9.76
C ASN A 312 6.01 -47.79 -9.07
N GLN A 313 6.15 -47.81 -7.75
CA GLN A 313 6.70 -48.93 -6.98
C GLN A 313 5.77 -50.16 -7.05
N TYR A 314 4.48 -50.00 -6.72
CA TYR A 314 3.53 -51.09 -6.70
C TYR A 314 3.26 -51.69 -8.09
N ARG A 315 3.36 -50.90 -9.15
CA ARG A 315 3.20 -51.35 -10.52
C ARG A 315 4.28 -52.35 -10.97
N GLN A 316 5.40 -52.44 -10.29
CA GLN A 316 6.43 -53.41 -10.56
C GLN A 316 6.01 -54.83 -10.09
N GLU A 317 5.18 -54.90 -9.05
CA GLU A 317 4.80 -56.14 -8.39
C GLU A 317 3.37 -56.56 -8.69
N MET A 318 2.49 -55.62 -9.09
CA MET A 318 1.07 -55.94 -9.30
C MET A 318 0.47 -55.23 -10.53
N PRO A 319 -0.71 -55.70 -11.02
CA PRO A 319 -1.41 -55.06 -12.13
C PRO A 319 -1.77 -53.60 -11.83
N LEU A 320 -1.78 -52.75 -12.86
CA LEU A 320 -1.98 -51.29 -12.75
C LEU A 320 -3.22 -50.92 -11.92
N GLU A 321 -4.36 -51.55 -12.12
CA GLU A 321 -5.60 -51.27 -11.41
C GLU A 321 -5.48 -51.49 -9.89
N LYS A 322 -4.82 -52.62 -9.53
CA LYS A 322 -4.54 -52.92 -8.12
C LYS A 322 -3.49 -51.97 -7.54
N ALA A 323 -2.44 -51.63 -8.30
CA ALA A 323 -1.42 -50.67 -7.88
C ALA A 323 -2.02 -49.29 -7.58
N LEU A 324 -2.94 -48.78 -8.40
CA LEU A 324 -3.62 -47.52 -8.19
C LEU A 324 -4.49 -47.52 -6.92
N THR A 325 -5.27 -48.60 -6.73
CA THR A 325 -6.16 -48.75 -5.58
C THR A 325 -5.38 -48.87 -4.27
N GLU A 326 -4.34 -49.73 -4.25
CA GLU A 326 -3.52 -49.96 -3.08
C GLU A 326 -2.68 -48.74 -2.71
N SER A 327 -2.13 -48.04 -3.71
CA SER A 327 -1.43 -46.75 -3.49
C SER A 327 -2.36 -45.72 -2.92
N GLY A 328 -3.61 -45.62 -3.40
CA GLY A 328 -4.64 -44.75 -2.84
C GLY A 328 -4.91 -45.09 -1.36
N ALA A 329 -5.15 -46.36 -1.05
CA ALA A 329 -5.44 -46.82 0.31
C ALA A 329 -4.24 -46.55 1.27
N THR A 330 -3.02 -46.78 0.83
CA THR A 330 -1.80 -46.63 1.65
C THR A 330 -1.45 -45.17 1.87
N ARG A 331 -1.59 -44.30 0.86
CA ARG A 331 -1.18 -42.90 0.91
C ARG A 331 -2.26 -41.93 1.36
N LEU A 332 -3.54 -42.32 1.35
CA LEU A 332 -4.66 -41.47 1.74
C LEU A 332 -4.46 -40.86 3.16
N ARG A 333 -4.16 -41.77 4.13
CA ARG A 333 -4.01 -41.33 5.52
C ARG A 333 -2.83 -40.36 5.73
N PRO A 334 -1.59 -40.62 5.26
CA PRO A 334 -0.47 -39.67 5.36
C PRO A 334 -0.77 -38.32 4.70
N ILE A 335 -1.32 -38.34 3.48
CA ILE A 335 -1.65 -37.09 2.74
C ILE A 335 -2.71 -36.27 3.48
N LEU A 336 -3.78 -36.90 3.95
CA LEU A 336 -4.81 -36.20 4.73
C LEU A 336 -4.28 -35.68 6.07
N MET A 337 -3.41 -36.42 6.76
CA MET A 337 -2.81 -35.95 8.02
C MET A 337 -1.96 -34.71 7.81
N THR A 338 -1.07 -34.69 6.82
CA THR A 338 -0.22 -33.54 6.52
C THR A 338 -1.04 -32.32 6.10
N THR A 339 -2.02 -32.51 5.21
CA THR A 339 -2.89 -31.43 4.75
C THR A 339 -3.72 -30.87 5.91
N LEU A 340 -4.34 -31.73 6.72
CA LEU A 340 -5.18 -31.29 7.85
C LEU A 340 -4.36 -30.54 8.89
N THR A 341 -3.16 -31.03 9.21
CA THR A 341 -2.25 -30.37 10.16
C THR A 341 -1.86 -28.98 9.65
N THR A 342 -1.49 -28.86 8.36
CA THR A 342 -1.12 -27.58 7.76
C THR A 342 -2.32 -26.62 7.73
N VAL A 343 -3.49 -27.10 7.34
CA VAL A 343 -4.72 -26.29 7.32
C VAL A 343 -5.06 -25.80 8.73
N LEU A 344 -5.09 -26.69 9.73
CA LEU A 344 -5.40 -26.32 11.11
C LEU A 344 -4.40 -25.31 11.69
N SER A 345 -3.11 -25.46 11.38
CA SER A 345 -2.10 -24.49 11.84
C SER A 345 -2.27 -23.10 11.25
N MET A 346 -2.88 -22.99 10.05
CA MET A 346 -3.12 -21.72 9.37
C MET A 346 -4.47 -21.07 9.70
N ILE A 347 -5.41 -21.77 10.34
CA ILE A 347 -6.73 -21.22 10.68
C ILE A 347 -6.65 -19.90 11.48
N PRO A 348 -5.84 -19.77 12.54
CA PRO A 348 -5.77 -18.51 13.27
C PRO A 348 -5.37 -17.33 12.40
N MET A 349 -4.44 -17.56 11.47
CA MET A 349 -3.97 -16.56 10.50
C MET A 349 -5.02 -16.27 9.43
N ALA A 350 -5.74 -17.29 8.93
CA ALA A 350 -6.81 -17.15 7.96
C ALA A 350 -8.01 -16.35 8.52
N LEU A 351 -8.25 -16.43 9.83
CA LEU A 351 -9.28 -15.65 10.53
C LEU A 351 -8.79 -14.23 10.90
N GLY A 352 -7.56 -13.88 10.59
CA GLY A 352 -7.01 -12.55 10.85
C GLY A 352 -6.79 -12.25 12.34
N PHE A 353 -6.54 -13.26 13.18
CA PHE A 353 -6.24 -13.04 14.59
C PHE A 353 -4.84 -12.43 14.79
N GLY A 354 -4.74 -11.46 15.70
CA GLY A 354 -3.52 -10.74 16.03
C GLY A 354 -3.43 -9.35 15.40
N ASP A 355 -2.46 -8.54 15.85
CA ASP A 355 -2.32 -7.14 15.43
C ASP A 355 -1.98 -7.01 13.93
N ASN A 356 -1.28 -7.99 13.35
CA ASN A 356 -0.93 -8.07 11.93
C ASN A 356 -1.73 -9.16 11.18
N GLY A 357 -2.81 -9.66 11.77
CA GLY A 357 -3.59 -10.77 11.20
C GLY A 357 -4.15 -10.48 9.82
N ALA A 358 -4.62 -9.25 9.58
CA ALA A 358 -5.16 -8.83 8.30
C ALA A 358 -4.12 -8.88 7.16
N LEU A 359 -2.83 -8.64 7.46
CA LEU A 359 -1.74 -8.71 6.49
C LEU A 359 -1.49 -10.12 5.98
N MET A 360 -1.48 -11.07 6.89
CA MET A 360 -1.13 -12.45 6.59
C MET A 360 -2.37 -13.29 6.22
N GLN A 361 -3.56 -12.72 6.34
CA GLN A 361 -4.82 -13.40 6.04
C GLN A 361 -4.87 -13.91 4.60
N GLY A 362 -4.48 -13.08 3.62
CA GLY A 362 -4.45 -13.44 2.21
C GLY A 362 -3.55 -14.64 1.92
N LEU A 363 -2.35 -14.68 2.52
CA LEU A 363 -1.43 -15.81 2.41
C LEU A 363 -2.04 -17.09 2.97
N ALA A 364 -2.66 -17.01 4.14
CA ALA A 364 -3.27 -18.17 4.79
C ALA A 364 -4.48 -18.70 4.00
N LEU A 365 -5.36 -17.82 3.52
CA LEU A 365 -6.54 -18.21 2.73
C LEU A 365 -6.14 -18.91 1.43
N VAL A 366 -5.13 -18.38 0.72
CA VAL A 366 -4.61 -18.99 -0.50
C VAL A 366 -4.08 -20.40 -0.22
N ASN A 367 -3.27 -20.55 0.83
CA ASN A 367 -2.70 -21.86 1.15
C ASN A 367 -3.76 -22.85 1.63
N VAL A 368 -4.66 -22.46 2.53
CA VAL A 368 -5.74 -23.31 3.02
C VAL A 368 -6.65 -23.77 1.87
N GLY A 369 -7.13 -22.81 1.05
CA GLY A 369 -7.99 -23.11 -0.09
C GLY A 369 -7.33 -23.99 -1.13
N GLY A 370 -6.09 -23.65 -1.48
CA GLY A 370 -5.31 -24.38 -2.46
C GLY A 370 -4.96 -25.81 -2.01
N LEU A 371 -4.55 -25.99 -0.76
CA LEU A 371 -4.24 -27.31 -0.20
C LEU A 371 -5.47 -28.21 -0.13
N VAL A 372 -6.61 -27.71 0.34
CA VAL A 372 -7.84 -28.49 0.44
C VAL A 372 -8.29 -28.93 -0.94
N ALA A 373 -8.41 -27.99 -1.89
CA ALA A 373 -8.86 -28.29 -3.24
C ALA A 373 -7.89 -29.24 -3.98
N SER A 374 -6.60 -28.94 -3.91
CA SER A 374 -5.58 -29.77 -4.58
C SER A 374 -5.52 -31.19 -4.02
N THR A 375 -5.63 -31.35 -2.71
CA THR A 375 -5.59 -32.68 -2.07
C THR A 375 -6.80 -33.50 -2.47
N LEU A 376 -8.01 -32.95 -2.43
CA LEU A 376 -9.22 -33.66 -2.85
C LEU A 376 -9.17 -34.02 -4.33
N LEU A 377 -8.80 -33.08 -5.19
CA LEU A 377 -8.76 -33.28 -6.62
C LEU A 377 -7.59 -34.16 -7.04
N ALA A 378 -6.43 -34.07 -6.40
CA ALA A 378 -5.30 -34.95 -6.67
C ALA A 378 -5.66 -36.40 -6.38
N LEU A 379 -6.28 -36.71 -5.25
CA LEU A 379 -6.68 -38.09 -4.91
C LEU A 379 -7.71 -38.67 -5.89
N LEU A 380 -8.55 -37.82 -6.48
CA LEU A 380 -9.57 -38.27 -7.46
C LEU A 380 -9.02 -38.30 -8.89
N LEU A 381 -8.27 -37.32 -9.31
CA LEU A 381 -7.87 -37.13 -10.71
C LEU A 381 -6.55 -37.83 -11.07
N LEU A 382 -5.59 -37.90 -10.14
CA LEU A 382 -4.31 -38.54 -10.44
C LEU A 382 -4.48 -40.02 -10.85
N PRO A 383 -5.32 -40.87 -10.18
CA PRO A 383 -5.59 -42.24 -10.63
C PRO A 383 -6.17 -42.28 -12.05
N VAL A 384 -7.11 -41.35 -12.34
CA VAL A 384 -7.77 -41.28 -13.67
C VAL A 384 -6.75 -40.90 -14.76
N TYR A 385 -5.95 -39.84 -14.49
CA TYR A 385 -4.89 -39.46 -15.44
C TYR A 385 -3.86 -40.51 -15.65
N TYR A 386 -3.48 -41.22 -14.59
CA TYR A 386 -2.56 -42.33 -14.69
C TYR A 386 -3.13 -43.48 -15.58
N MET A 387 -4.42 -43.77 -15.42
CA MET A 387 -5.12 -44.77 -16.22
C MET A 387 -5.23 -44.36 -17.69
N ILE A 388 -5.51 -43.10 -17.99
CA ILE A 388 -5.58 -42.53 -19.35
C ILE A 388 -4.21 -42.63 -20.06
N ILE A 389 -3.13 -42.27 -19.37
CA ILE A 389 -1.79 -42.19 -19.94
C ILE A 389 -1.23 -43.62 -20.20
N TYR A 390 -1.46 -44.55 -19.27
CA TYR A 390 -0.88 -45.90 -19.33
C TYR A 390 -1.84 -46.99 -19.69
N GLY A 391 -3.14 -46.84 -19.52
CA GLY A 391 -4.17 -47.81 -19.92
C GLY A 391 -4.25 -47.99 -21.45
N ARG A 392 -4.04 -46.93 -22.22
CA ARG A 392 -4.00 -46.95 -23.69
C ARG A 392 -2.86 -47.78 -24.29
N LYS A 393 -1.74 -47.99 -23.58
CA LYS A 393 -0.63 -48.80 -24.10
C LYS A 393 -0.91 -50.28 -24.15
N LYS A 394 -1.89 -50.79 -23.41
CA LYS A 394 -2.25 -52.21 -23.43
C LYS A 394 -3.04 -52.64 -24.68
N HIS A 395 -3.63 -51.70 -25.42
CA HIS A 395 -4.36 -51.98 -26.67
C HIS A 395 -3.47 -51.99 -27.93
N MET A 396 -2.24 -51.45 -27.87
CA MET A 396 -1.33 -51.43 -29.04
C MET A 396 -0.31 -52.57 -29.06
N ILE A 397 -0.31 -53.48 -28.09
CA ILE A 397 0.60 -54.66 -28.06
C ILE A 397 -0.19 -55.96 -28.24
N LYS A 398 -1.46 -55.91 -28.62
CA LYS A 398 -2.26 -57.03 -29.05
C LYS A 398 -2.72 -56.83 -30.50
N VAL A 399 -1.81 -56.77 -31.44
CA VAL A 399 -1.99 -57.09 -32.86
C VAL A 399 -0.70 -57.80 -33.33
#